data_a7e8138c38f1aad5ae1da8f3a4404bed
#
_entry.id   a7e8138c38f1aad5ae1da8f3a4404bed
#
_cell.length_a   1.000
_cell.length_b   1.000
_cell.length_c   1.000
_cell.angle_alpha   90.00
_cell.angle_beta   90.00
_cell.angle_gamma   90.00
#
_symmetry.space_group_name_H-M   'P 1'
#
loop_
_entity.id
_entity.type
_entity.pdbx_description
1 polymer ?
#
loop_
_entity_poly.entity_id
_entity_poly.type
_entity_poly.pdbx_seq_one_letter_code
_entity_poly.pdbx_strand_id
1 'polypeptide(L)'
;MAIVKKASAHWEGDLKTGIGSISTETGVLREAPYGFKARFEGGKGTNPEELIGAAHAGCFSMAFSMILGDAGLKADSIDTQAEVTLDQVDGGFAITAVKLILKAKIPGATQAQFEELSNKAKEGCPVSKVLNAKITLEASLVG
;
A
#
# COMPACT_ATOMS: atom_id res chain seq x y z
N MET A 1 1.70 -20.73 12.90
CA MET A 1 0.31 -20.78 12.37
C MET A 1 0.19 -19.86 11.15
N ALA A 2 -0.33 -20.39 10.08
CA ALA A 2 -0.50 -19.62 8.86
C ALA A 2 -1.93 -19.11 8.73
N ILE A 3 -2.08 -17.90 8.23
CA ILE A 3 -3.38 -17.29 7.96
C ILE A 3 -3.49 -17.08 6.46
N VAL A 4 -4.58 -17.58 5.85
CA VAL A 4 -4.80 -17.48 4.42
C VAL A 4 -5.98 -16.54 4.14
N LYS A 5 -5.75 -15.53 3.31
CA LYS A 5 -6.78 -14.61 2.84
C LYS A 5 -6.92 -14.77 1.33
N LYS A 6 -8.13 -14.68 0.83
CA LYS A 6 -8.43 -14.98 -0.58
C LYS A 6 -8.95 -13.77 -1.33
N ALA A 7 -8.62 -13.71 -2.58
CA ALA A 7 -9.14 -12.73 -3.52
C ALA A 7 -9.22 -13.39 -4.89
N SER A 8 -9.99 -12.79 -5.80
CA SER A 8 -10.18 -13.36 -7.12
C SER A 8 -10.35 -12.26 -8.17
N ALA A 9 -10.16 -12.64 -9.42
CA ALA A 9 -10.39 -11.75 -10.55
C ALA A 9 -11.01 -12.53 -11.68
N HIS A 10 -11.83 -11.87 -12.47
CA HIS A 10 -12.42 -12.41 -13.69
C HIS A 10 -12.09 -11.47 -14.83
N TRP A 11 -11.78 -12.03 -16.00
CA TRP A 11 -11.43 -11.24 -17.18
C TRP A 11 -12.08 -11.88 -18.42
N GLU A 12 -12.63 -11.03 -19.29
CA GLU A 12 -13.20 -11.46 -20.58
C GLU A 12 -12.66 -10.57 -21.70
N GLY A 13 -12.18 -11.21 -22.76
CA GLY A 13 -11.76 -10.50 -23.96
C GLY A 13 -10.26 -10.21 -24.00
N ASP A 14 -9.89 -9.35 -24.96
CA ASP A 14 -8.48 -8.97 -25.14
C ASP A 14 -8.08 -7.88 -24.14
N LEU A 15 -6.83 -7.49 -24.22
CA LEU A 15 -6.29 -6.53 -23.24
C LEU A 15 -6.98 -5.17 -23.31
N LYS A 16 -7.13 -4.62 -24.52
CA LYS A 16 -7.58 -3.23 -24.67
C LYS A 16 -9.09 -3.05 -24.56
N THR A 17 -9.85 -4.02 -25.05
CA THR A 17 -11.32 -3.93 -25.09
C THR A 17 -12.02 -4.84 -24.10
N GLY A 18 -11.27 -5.69 -23.44
CA GLY A 18 -11.83 -6.63 -22.47
C GLY A 18 -12.34 -5.94 -21.22
N ILE A 19 -13.09 -6.72 -20.44
CA ILE A 19 -13.66 -6.24 -19.19
C ILE A 19 -13.25 -7.19 -18.05
N GLY A 20 -13.00 -6.61 -16.90
CA GLY A 20 -12.58 -7.37 -15.74
C GLY A 20 -13.26 -6.93 -14.47
N SER A 21 -13.18 -7.79 -13.47
CA SER A 21 -13.66 -7.48 -12.12
C SER A 21 -12.76 -8.13 -11.09
N ILE A 22 -12.69 -7.49 -9.92
CA ILE A 22 -11.87 -7.94 -8.79
C ILE A 22 -12.77 -8.06 -7.58
N SER A 23 -12.59 -9.15 -6.83
CA SER A 23 -13.37 -9.40 -5.61
C SER A 23 -12.46 -9.85 -4.48
N THR A 24 -12.86 -9.55 -3.25
CA THR A 24 -12.18 -10.05 -2.05
C THR A 24 -13.10 -11.00 -1.31
N GLU A 25 -12.51 -11.91 -0.55
CA GLU A 25 -13.24 -12.90 0.25
C GLU A 25 -14.28 -12.26 1.16
N THR A 26 -13.92 -11.13 1.77
CA THR A 26 -14.82 -10.41 2.69
C THR A 26 -15.96 -9.69 2.00
N GLY A 27 -15.88 -9.51 0.67
CA GLY A 27 -16.86 -8.73 -0.08
C GLY A 27 -16.67 -7.23 -0.01
N VAL A 28 -15.59 -6.74 0.62
CA VAL A 28 -15.27 -5.31 0.63
C VAL A 28 -15.11 -4.81 -0.79
N LEU A 29 -14.47 -5.61 -1.65
CA LEU A 29 -14.55 -5.44 -3.10
C LEU A 29 -15.41 -6.57 -3.64
N ARG A 30 -16.45 -6.21 -4.36
CA ARG A 30 -17.36 -7.20 -4.95
C ARG A 30 -17.54 -6.86 -6.41
N GLU A 31 -16.92 -7.65 -7.28
CA GLU A 31 -16.93 -7.44 -8.72
C GLU A 31 -16.58 -5.99 -9.09
N ALA A 32 -15.56 -5.45 -8.42
CA ALA A 32 -15.09 -4.09 -8.70
C ALA A 32 -14.49 -4.04 -10.10
N PRO A 33 -14.96 -3.12 -10.96
CA PRO A 33 -14.49 -3.09 -12.34
C PRO A 33 -13.03 -2.66 -12.45
N TYR A 34 -12.29 -3.30 -13.35
CA TYR A 34 -10.95 -2.89 -13.71
C TYR A 34 -10.70 -3.23 -15.17
N GLY A 35 -9.74 -2.58 -15.80
CA GLY A 35 -9.45 -2.79 -17.19
C GLY A 35 -8.28 -1.97 -17.65
N PHE A 36 -8.02 -2.01 -18.95
CA PHE A 36 -6.88 -1.32 -19.57
C PHE A 36 -6.87 0.19 -19.24
N LYS A 37 -8.01 0.87 -19.42
CA LYS A 37 -8.08 2.31 -19.16
C LYS A 37 -7.88 2.65 -17.68
N ALA A 38 -8.44 1.87 -16.80
CA ALA A 38 -8.28 2.09 -15.35
C ALA A 38 -6.83 1.92 -14.91
N ARG A 39 -6.08 1.04 -15.58
CA ARG A 39 -4.70 0.76 -15.21
C ARG A 39 -3.71 1.72 -15.88
N PHE A 40 -3.88 1.98 -17.15
CA PHE A 40 -2.87 2.69 -17.95
C PHE A 40 -3.27 4.10 -18.36
N GLU A 41 -4.55 4.47 -18.28
CA GLU A 41 -5.05 5.75 -18.80
C GLU A 41 -5.94 6.53 -17.83
N GLY A 42 -6.02 6.10 -16.58
CA GLY A 42 -6.82 6.79 -15.57
C GLY A 42 -8.33 6.68 -15.74
N GLY A 43 -8.79 5.59 -16.37
CA GLY A 43 -10.23 5.33 -16.52
C GLY A 43 -10.90 4.96 -15.20
N LYS A 44 -12.22 4.76 -15.25
CA LYS A 44 -13.01 4.38 -14.07
C LYS A 44 -12.70 2.95 -13.64
N GLY A 45 -12.83 2.68 -12.34
CA GLY A 45 -12.59 1.39 -11.74
C GLY A 45 -11.31 1.37 -10.94
N THR A 46 -10.92 0.19 -10.49
CA THR A 46 -9.68 0.01 -9.74
C THR A 46 -8.58 -0.54 -10.64
N ASN A 47 -7.41 -0.74 -10.05
CA ASN A 47 -6.26 -1.32 -10.75
C ASN A 47 -5.34 -1.99 -9.74
N PRO A 48 -4.45 -2.91 -10.19
CA PRO A 48 -3.57 -3.62 -9.27
C PRO A 48 -2.65 -2.69 -8.45
N GLU A 49 -2.14 -1.63 -9.06
CA GLU A 49 -1.19 -0.74 -8.39
C GLU A 49 -1.84 0.01 -7.23
N GLU A 50 -3.05 0.52 -7.44
CA GLU A 50 -3.81 1.20 -6.40
C GLU A 50 -4.15 0.24 -5.24
N LEU A 51 -4.48 -1.01 -5.55
CA LEU A 51 -4.77 -2.03 -4.54
C LEU A 51 -3.52 -2.42 -3.74
N ILE A 52 -2.38 -2.53 -4.41
CA ILE A 52 -1.10 -2.74 -3.74
C ILE A 52 -0.80 -1.56 -2.82
N GLY A 53 -1.04 -0.35 -3.29
CA GLY A 53 -0.86 0.87 -2.49
C GLY A 53 -1.72 0.88 -1.25
N ALA A 54 -3.00 0.54 -1.38
CA ALA A 54 -3.92 0.47 -0.24
C ALA A 54 -3.44 -0.59 0.77
N ALA A 55 -3.02 -1.75 0.29
CA ALA A 55 -2.51 -2.80 1.15
C ALA A 55 -1.24 -2.36 1.87
N HIS A 56 -0.32 -1.70 1.16
CA HIS A 56 0.94 -1.23 1.72
C HIS A 56 0.72 -0.15 2.76
N ALA A 57 -0.13 0.84 2.45
CA ALA A 57 -0.44 1.91 3.40
C ALA A 57 -1.08 1.36 4.67
N GLY A 58 -2.01 0.40 4.53
CA GLY A 58 -2.66 -0.24 5.67
C GLY A 58 -1.70 -1.06 6.51
N CYS A 59 -0.88 -1.87 5.88
CA CYS A 59 0.11 -2.70 6.57
C CYS A 59 1.15 -1.85 7.30
N PHE A 60 1.68 -0.84 6.63
CA PHE A 60 2.66 0.08 7.23
C PHE A 60 2.07 0.79 8.45
N SER A 61 0.85 1.32 8.35
CA SER A 61 0.20 2.03 9.45
C SER A 61 0.02 1.15 10.68
N MET A 62 -0.41 -0.10 10.48
CA MET A 62 -0.55 -1.03 11.60
C MET A 62 0.80 -1.43 12.19
N ALA A 63 1.79 -1.68 11.35
CA ALA A 63 3.15 -2.00 11.81
C ALA A 63 3.72 -0.84 12.63
N PHE A 64 3.52 0.39 12.17
CA PHE A 64 3.97 1.57 12.90
C PHE A 64 3.27 1.69 14.24
N SER A 65 1.95 1.48 14.27
CA SER A 65 1.18 1.49 15.52
C SER A 65 1.72 0.48 16.53
N MET A 66 2.04 -0.73 16.07
CA MET A 66 2.61 -1.77 16.93
C MET A 66 3.98 -1.35 17.48
N ILE A 67 4.84 -0.83 16.62
CA ILE A 67 6.18 -0.40 17.00
C ILE A 67 6.12 0.77 18.00
N LEU A 68 5.21 1.70 17.80
CA LEU A 68 4.96 2.78 18.75
C LEU A 68 4.54 2.23 20.11
N GLY A 69 3.64 1.25 20.12
CA GLY A 69 3.19 0.61 21.36
C GLY A 69 4.34 -0.03 22.13
N ASP A 70 5.23 -0.71 21.42
CA ASP A 70 6.42 -1.33 22.03
C ASP A 70 7.35 -0.27 22.67
N ALA A 71 7.33 0.95 22.16
CA ALA A 71 8.11 2.07 22.69
C ALA A 71 7.33 2.88 23.74
N GLY A 72 6.15 2.43 24.14
CA GLY A 72 5.31 3.12 25.12
C GLY A 72 4.60 4.34 24.59
N LEU A 73 4.45 4.44 23.27
CA LEU A 73 3.80 5.57 22.61
C LEU A 73 2.47 5.14 21.98
N LYS A 74 1.58 6.10 21.84
CA LYS A 74 0.27 5.87 21.23
C LYS A 74 -0.05 7.05 20.30
N ALA A 75 -0.30 6.76 19.05
CA ALA A 75 -0.66 7.80 18.10
C ALA A 75 -2.11 8.23 18.25
N ASP A 76 -2.37 9.52 18.15
CA ASP A 76 -3.73 10.03 18.00
C ASP A 76 -4.22 9.76 16.58
N SER A 77 -3.32 9.88 15.61
CA SER A 77 -3.65 9.59 14.21
C SER A 77 -2.39 9.19 13.44
N ILE A 78 -2.60 8.30 12.48
CA ILE A 78 -1.59 7.88 11.50
C ILE A 78 -2.26 7.93 10.15
N ASP A 79 -1.78 8.81 9.27
CA ASP A 79 -2.27 8.93 7.90
C ASP A 79 -1.14 8.56 6.95
N THR A 80 -1.36 7.54 6.15
CA THR A 80 -0.36 7.03 5.21
C THR A 80 -0.92 7.01 3.81
N GLN A 81 -0.17 7.59 2.88
CA GLN A 81 -0.45 7.52 1.44
C GLN A 81 0.67 6.71 0.79
N ALA A 82 0.33 5.86 -0.16
CA ALA A 82 1.32 5.11 -0.91
C ALA A 82 1.22 5.51 -2.39
N GLU A 83 2.36 5.86 -2.97
CA GLU A 83 2.45 6.13 -4.41
C GLU A 83 3.21 4.99 -5.04
N VAL A 84 2.51 4.19 -5.83
CA VAL A 84 3.04 2.98 -6.48
C VAL A 84 3.35 3.31 -7.92
N THR A 85 4.60 3.12 -8.33
CA THR A 85 5.05 3.42 -9.69
C THR A 85 5.05 2.16 -10.54
N LEU A 86 4.28 2.21 -11.64
CA LEU A 86 4.32 1.20 -12.71
C LEU A 86 5.12 1.81 -13.85
N ASP A 87 6.22 1.17 -14.21
CA ASP A 87 7.13 1.71 -15.21
C ASP A 87 7.41 0.68 -16.30
N GLN A 88 7.75 1.18 -17.47
CA GLN A 88 8.12 0.31 -18.59
C GLN A 88 9.62 0.05 -18.53
N VAL A 89 10.00 -1.21 -18.41
CA VAL A 89 11.39 -1.62 -18.29
C VAL A 89 11.63 -2.86 -19.16
N ASP A 90 12.76 -2.90 -19.86
CA ASP A 90 13.21 -4.08 -20.62
C ASP A 90 12.09 -4.82 -21.38
N GLY A 91 11.24 -4.06 -22.11
CA GLY A 91 10.20 -4.64 -22.94
C GLY A 91 8.92 -5.06 -22.21
N GLY A 92 8.77 -4.71 -20.95
CA GLY A 92 7.58 -5.03 -20.17
C GLY A 92 7.26 -3.94 -19.16
N PHE A 93 6.33 -4.24 -18.26
CA PHE A 93 6.00 -3.34 -17.18
C PHE A 93 6.43 -3.93 -15.85
N ALA A 94 6.88 -3.08 -14.94
CA ALA A 94 7.24 -3.49 -13.60
C ALA A 94 6.84 -2.44 -12.59
N ILE A 95 6.48 -2.91 -11.39
CA ILE A 95 6.29 -2.01 -10.26
C ILE A 95 7.68 -1.78 -9.68
N THR A 96 8.21 -0.57 -9.88
CA THR A 96 9.61 -0.27 -9.58
C THR A 96 9.83 0.42 -8.27
N ALA A 97 8.83 1.13 -7.76
CA ALA A 97 8.97 1.90 -6.52
C ALA A 97 7.63 2.09 -5.83
N VAL A 98 7.70 2.20 -4.51
CA VAL A 98 6.58 2.66 -3.70
C VAL A 98 7.11 3.74 -2.77
N LYS A 99 6.47 4.91 -2.81
CA LYS A 99 6.78 6.00 -1.88
C LYS A 99 5.68 6.06 -0.84
N LEU A 100 6.04 5.89 0.41
CA LEU A 100 5.11 6.02 1.54
C LEU A 100 5.22 7.45 2.08
N ILE A 101 4.09 8.10 2.23
CA ILE A 101 4.00 9.46 2.76
C ILE A 101 3.20 9.37 4.05
N LEU A 102 3.87 9.64 5.16
CA LEU A 102 3.31 9.47 6.50
C LEU A 102 3.15 10.82 7.19
N LYS A 103 1.97 11.03 7.77
CA LYS A 103 1.73 12.13 8.71
C LYS A 103 1.14 11.51 9.96
N ALA A 104 1.75 11.76 11.11
CA ALA A 104 1.29 11.17 12.36
C ALA A 104 1.30 12.19 13.48
N LYS A 105 0.30 12.09 14.35
CA LYS A 105 0.23 12.86 15.58
C LYS A 105 0.43 11.90 16.74
N ILE A 106 1.53 12.06 17.46
CA ILE A 106 1.96 11.11 18.49
C ILE A 106 2.38 11.90 19.72
N PRO A 107 1.47 12.10 20.68
CA PRO A 107 1.82 12.82 21.90
C PRO A 107 3.02 12.21 22.61
N GLY A 108 3.97 13.04 22.98
CA GLY A 108 5.15 12.61 23.72
C GLY A 108 6.30 12.07 22.88
N ALA A 109 6.13 11.91 21.58
CA ALA A 109 7.22 11.43 20.72
C ALA A 109 8.18 12.57 20.36
N THR A 110 9.47 12.26 20.39
CA THR A 110 10.49 13.19 19.87
C THR A 110 10.63 12.97 18.35
N GLN A 111 11.20 13.95 17.67
CA GLN A 111 11.46 13.82 16.23
C GLN A 111 12.40 12.63 15.96
N ALA A 112 13.43 12.44 16.80
CA ALA A 112 14.36 11.33 16.63
C ALA A 112 13.68 9.96 16.79
N GLN A 113 12.81 9.81 17.79
CA GLN A 113 12.03 8.58 17.97
C GLN A 113 11.14 8.34 16.77
N PHE A 114 10.46 9.38 16.32
CA PHE A 114 9.55 9.28 15.17
C PHE A 114 10.27 8.78 13.93
N GLU A 115 11.43 9.36 13.62
CA GLU A 115 12.22 8.95 12.45
C GLU A 115 12.69 7.51 12.57
N GLU A 116 13.24 7.13 13.70
CA GLU A 116 13.73 5.78 13.95
C GLU A 116 12.60 4.75 13.82
N LEU A 117 11.48 5.00 14.51
CA LEU A 117 10.38 4.04 14.58
C LEU A 117 9.63 3.94 13.25
N SER A 118 9.47 5.05 12.54
CA SER A 118 8.80 5.03 11.22
C SER A 118 9.66 4.30 10.18
N ASN A 119 10.97 4.46 10.20
CA ASN A 119 11.86 3.71 9.32
C ASN A 119 11.85 2.21 9.64
N LYS A 120 11.79 1.87 10.92
CA LYS A 120 11.68 0.48 11.35
C LYS A 120 10.39 -0.15 10.84
N ALA A 121 9.28 0.60 10.87
CA ALA A 121 8.00 0.14 10.32
C ALA A 121 8.06 -0.05 8.80
N LYS A 122 8.74 0.85 8.10
CA LYS A 122 8.92 0.74 6.65
C LYS A 122 9.63 -0.56 6.29
N GLU A 123 10.67 -0.91 7.01
CA GLU A 123 11.46 -2.11 6.73
C GLU A 123 10.77 -3.39 7.19
N GLY A 124 10.05 -3.34 8.30
CA GLY A 124 9.45 -4.51 8.93
C GLY A 124 8.05 -4.87 8.46
N CYS A 125 7.36 -3.96 7.80
CA CYS A 125 6.01 -4.20 7.29
C CYS A 125 6.01 -5.38 6.30
N PRO A 126 5.16 -6.40 6.51
CA PRO A 126 5.14 -7.57 5.60
C PRO A 126 4.96 -7.24 4.13
N VAL A 127 4.18 -6.20 3.79
CA VAL A 127 4.01 -5.80 2.39
C VAL A 127 5.30 -5.21 1.83
N SER A 128 6.02 -4.39 2.62
CA SER A 128 7.33 -3.89 2.20
C SER A 128 8.29 -5.03 1.88
N LYS A 129 8.24 -6.10 2.68
CA LYS A 129 9.13 -7.26 2.51
C LYS A 129 8.82 -8.08 1.27
N VAL A 130 7.55 -8.14 0.87
CA VAL A 130 7.14 -8.98 -0.26
C VAL A 130 7.34 -8.30 -1.61
N LEU A 131 7.36 -6.97 -1.62
CA LEU A 131 7.50 -6.22 -2.87
C LEU A 131 8.96 -6.14 -3.31
N ASN A 132 9.21 -6.50 -4.56
CA ASN A 132 10.53 -6.36 -5.18
C ASN A 132 10.60 -4.99 -5.85
N ALA A 133 10.54 -3.95 -5.01
CA ALA A 133 10.50 -2.56 -5.46
C ALA A 133 11.28 -1.70 -4.47
N LYS A 134 11.68 -0.51 -4.90
CA LYS A 134 12.34 0.44 -4.02
C LYS A 134 11.30 1.12 -3.13
N ILE A 135 11.41 0.93 -1.82
CA ILE A 135 10.49 1.53 -0.86
C ILE A 135 11.16 2.76 -0.23
N THR A 136 10.51 3.91 -0.35
CA THR A 136 10.98 5.15 0.29
C THR A 136 9.92 5.67 1.26
N LEU A 137 10.35 6.50 2.19
CA LEU A 137 9.47 7.06 3.22
C LEU A 137 9.70 8.56 3.35
N GLU A 138 8.62 9.31 3.26
CA GLU A 138 8.59 10.74 3.56
C GLU A 138 7.67 10.90 4.77
N ALA A 139 8.24 11.22 5.93
CA ALA A 139 7.50 11.18 7.18
C ALA A 139 7.46 12.55 7.85
N SER A 140 6.29 12.92 8.39
CA SER A 140 6.09 14.18 9.10
C SER A 140 5.38 13.92 10.42
N LEU A 141 6.00 14.38 11.50
CA LEU A 141 5.39 14.35 12.82
C LEU A 141 4.66 15.69 13.01
N VAL A 142 3.36 15.65 13.29
CA VAL A 142 2.53 16.85 13.44
C VAL A 142 2.01 16.97 14.87
N GLY A 143 1.73 18.17 15.26
CA GLY A 143 1.20 18.50 16.57
C GLY A 143 2.23 18.64 17.63
#